data_e0b5f9613847aa008dded47b63ae43a1
#
_entry.id   e0b5f9613847aa008dded47b63ae43a1
#
_cell.length_a   1.000
_cell.length_b   1.000
_cell.length_c   1.000
_cell.angle_alpha   90.00
_cell.angle_beta   90.00
_cell.angle_gamma   90.00
#
_symmetry.space_group_name_H-M   'P 1'
#
loop_
_entity.id
_entity.type
_entity.pdbx_description
1 polymer ?
#
loop_
_entity_poly.entity_id
_entity_poly.type
_entity_poly.pdbx_seq_one_letter_code
_entity_poly.pdbx_strand_id
1 'polypeptide(L)'
;MNHGAGGESMQEFLSKHIISHLPAMESDVPLSSFDDSAVVDGIVFTTDGHTVKPLFFPGGDIGSLSVAGTVNDISVIGGQPVALSLSMIIEEGLDIGIVDRVMQSSGRTSMECGVPVATG
;
A
#
# COMPACT_ATOMS: atom_id res chain seq x y z
N MET A 1 20.69 0.80 16.91
CA MET A 1 19.48 -0.01 17.00
C MET A 1 18.86 -0.22 15.64
N ASN A 2 18.43 -1.41 15.35
CA ASN A 2 18.08 -1.81 13.99
C ASN A 2 16.55 -1.95 13.78
N HIS A 3 15.82 -0.87 14.07
CA HIS A 3 14.35 -0.87 13.96
C HIS A 3 13.83 -0.98 12.53
N GLY A 4 14.67 -0.70 11.54
CA GLY A 4 14.30 -0.79 10.13
C GLY A 4 14.47 -2.16 9.50
N ALA A 5 14.93 -3.16 10.25
CA ALA A 5 15.31 -4.46 9.70
C ALA A 5 14.16 -5.44 9.49
N GLY A 6 12.93 -5.14 9.95
CA GLY A 6 11.82 -6.07 9.93
C GLY A 6 11.95 -7.17 10.97
N GLY A 7 11.05 -8.16 10.90
CA GLY A 7 11.02 -9.27 11.85
C GLY A 7 10.62 -8.86 13.25
N GLU A 8 11.11 -9.59 14.22
CA GLU A 8 10.74 -9.44 15.63
C GLU A 8 11.05 -8.04 16.17
N SER A 9 12.20 -7.50 15.81
CA SER A 9 12.64 -6.17 16.22
C SER A 9 11.72 -5.07 15.71
N MET A 10 11.26 -5.16 14.47
CA MET A 10 10.33 -4.21 13.87
C MET A 10 8.94 -4.36 14.49
N GLN A 11 8.46 -5.58 14.70
CA GLN A 11 7.16 -5.83 15.35
C GLN A 11 7.13 -5.28 16.77
N GLU A 12 8.22 -5.48 17.53
CA GLU A 12 8.35 -4.94 18.88
C GLU A 12 8.32 -3.41 18.87
N PHE A 13 9.04 -2.78 17.95
CA PHE A 13 9.04 -1.33 17.78
C PHE A 13 7.64 -0.81 17.46
N LEU A 14 6.96 -1.43 16.49
CA LEU A 14 5.61 -1.04 16.10
C LEU A 14 4.62 -1.18 17.26
N SER A 15 4.66 -2.31 17.97
CA SER A 15 3.76 -2.55 19.10
C SER A 15 3.96 -1.53 20.22
N LYS A 16 5.21 -1.24 20.55
CA LYS A 16 5.57 -0.41 21.70
C LYS A 16 5.42 1.07 21.43
N HIS A 17 5.80 1.53 20.24
CA HIS A 17 5.92 2.96 19.94
C HIS A 17 4.84 3.49 19.00
N ILE A 18 4.14 2.65 18.28
CA ILE A 18 3.10 3.05 17.33
C ILE A 18 1.73 2.53 17.78
N ILE A 19 1.55 1.22 17.78
CA ILE A 19 0.25 0.60 18.01
C ILE A 19 -0.26 0.88 19.44
N SER A 20 0.63 0.94 20.42
CA SER A 20 0.28 1.22 21.81
C SER A 20 -0.44 2.56 22.01
N HIS A 21 -0.26 3.50 21.10
CA HIS A 21 -0.91 4.81 21.14
C HIS A 21 -2.25 4.86 20.42
N LEU A 22 -2.64 3.79 19.75
CA LEU A 22 -3.86 3.72 18.95
C LEU A 22 -4.96 3.01 19.74
N PRO A 23 -6.22 3.47 19.64
CA PRO A 23 -7.33 2.79 20.30
C PRO A 23 -7.48 1.36 19.77
N ALA A 24 -7.79 0.44 20.68
CA ALA A 24 -8.10 -0.93 20.30
C ALA A 24 -9.41 -0.96 19.50
N MET A 25 -9.45 -1.83 18.47
CA MET A 25 -10.62 -2.01 17.63
C MET A 25 -10.87 -3.50 17.43
N GLU A 26 -12.12 -3.90 17.57
CA GLU A 26 -12.51 -5.26 17.21
C GLU A 26 -12.51 -5.42 15.71
N SER A 27 -11.81 -6.44 15.22
CA SER A 27 -11.81 -6.80 13.82
C SER A 27 -11.47 -8.28 13.67
N ASP A 28 -11.86 -8.85 12.53
CA ASP A 28 -11.57 -10.25 12.24
C ASP A 28 -10.06 -10.48 12.05
N VAL A 29 -9.38 -9.49 11.46
CA VAL A 29 -7.92 -9.45 11.34
C VAL A 29 -7.46 -8.09 11.83
N PRO A 30 -7.05 -7.96 13.10
CA PRO A 30 -6.70 -6.67 13.68
C PRO A 30 -5.28 -6.21 13.30
N LEU A 31 -5.02 -4.92 13.52
CA LEU A 31 -3.71 -4.31 13.28
C LEU A 31 -2.59 -5.03 14.04
N SER A 32 -2.87 -5.51 15.25
CA SER A 32 -1.89 -6.20 16.09
C SER A 32 -1.42 -7.54 15.52
N SER A 33 -2.12 -8.13 14.55
CA SER A 33 -1.70 -9.38 13.92
C SER A 33 -0.64 -9.18 12.83
N PHE A 34 -0.40 -7.94 12.40
CA PHE A 34 0.60 -7.60 11.38
C PHE A 34 0.40 -8.32 10.05
N ASP A 35 -0.84 -8.62 9.69
CA ASP A 35 -1.18 -9.22 8.40
C ASP A 35 -1.14 -8.19 7.27
N ASP A 36 -1.15 -8.66 6.02
CA ASP A 36 -1.09 -7.80 4.83
C ASP A 36 -2.31 -6.88 4.72
N SER A 37 -3.44 -7.30 5.27
CA SER A 37 -4.69 -6.53 5.23
C SER A 37 -5.43 -6.70 6.55
N ALA A 38 -6.33 -5.77 6.83
CA ALA A 38 -7.27 -5.88 7.95
C ALA A 38 -8.63 -6.33 7.44
N VAL A 39 -9.40 -7.00 8.31
CA VAL A 39 -10.78 -7.35 8.03
C VAL A 39 -11.65 -6.79 9.15
N VAL A 40 -12.56 -5.87 8.79
CA VAL A 40 -13.46 -5.20 9.73
C VAL A 40 -14.87 -5.27 9.15
N ASP A 41 -15.78 -5.87 9.90
CA ASP A 41 -17.18 -6.04 9.48
C ASP A 41 -17.33 -6.70 8.10
N GLY A 42 -16.47 -7.69 7.82
CA GLY A 42 -16.47 -8.38 6.54
C GLY A 42 -15.82 -7.62 5.39
N ILE A 43 -15.31 -6.42 5.66
CA ILE A 43 -14.62 -5.60 4.65
C ILE A 43 -13.11 -5.76 4.84
N VAL A 44 -12.44 -6.18 3.79
CA VAL A 44 -10.99 -6.27 3.74
C VAL A 44 -10.44 -4.94 3.24
N PHE A 45 -9.47 -4.37 3.97
CA PHE A 45 -8.80 -3.16 3.48
C PHE A 45 -7.34 -3.15 3.89
N THR A 46 -6.55 -2.44 3.12
CA THR A 46 -5.11 -2.28 3.34
C THR A 46 -4.67 -0.89 2.91
N THR A 47 -3.50 -0.50 3.34
CA THR A 47 -2.81 0.69 2.86
C THR A 47 -1.33 0.39 2.74
N ASP A 48 -0.73 0.82 1.64
CA ASP A 48 0.69 0.65 1.37
C ASP A 48 1.30 1.97 0.93
N GLY A 49 2.55 2.19 1.33
CA GLY A 49 3.40 3.23 0.78
C GLY A 49 4.48 2.60 -0.08
N HIS A 50 4.70 3.16 -1.26
CA HIS A 50 5.72 2.67 -2.19
C HIS A 50 6.75 3.75 -2.46
N THR A 51 8.02 3.40 -2.27
CA THR A 51 9.17 4.18 -2.70
C THR A 51 10.12 3.25 -3.42
N VAL A 52 10.61 3.69 -4.57
CA VAL A 52 11.54 2.88 -5.36
C VAL A 52 12.47 3.80 -6.15
N LYS A 53 13.74 3.41 -6.24
CA LYS A 53 14.74 4.05 -7.09
C LYS A 53 15.43 3.00 -7.96
N PRO A 54 15.47 3.21 -9.27
CA PRO A 54 14.81 4.28 -10.02
C PRO A 54 13.29 4.14 -10.05
N LEU A 55 12.59 5.22 -10.38
CA LEU A 55 11.12 5.22 -10.50
C LEU A 55 10.63 4.30 -11.63
N PHE A 56 11.42 4.18 -12.67
CA PHE A 56 11.17 3.30 -13.81
C PHE A 56 12.24 2.21 -13.83
N PHE A 57 11.83 0.97 -13.97
CA PHE A 57 12.72 -0.18 -13.94
C PHE A 57 12.27 -1.24 -14.94
N PRO A 58 13.11 -2.24 -15.26
CA PRO A 58 12.69 -3.32 -16.16
C PRO A 58 11.42 -4.01 -15.66
N GLY A 59 10.40 -4.01 -16.48
CA GLY A 59 9.13 -4.66 -16.18
C GLY A 59 8.08 -3.78 -15.52
N GLY A 60 8.40 -2.54 -15.14
CA GLY A 60 7.41 -1.67 -14.52
C GLY A 60 7.94 -0.32 -14.08
N ASP A 61 7.19 0.31 -13.19
CA ASP A 61 7.54 1.56 -12.54
C ASP A 61 6.81 1.67 -11.20
N ILE A 62 7.02 2.77 -10.48
CA ILE A 62 6.36 2.99 -9.20
C ILE A 62 4.83 3.00 -9.33
N GLY A 63 4.30 3.48 -10.47
CA GLY A 63 2.86 3.52 -10.73
C GLY A 63 2.26 2.11 -10.83
N SER A 64 2.83 1.25 -11.66
CA SER A 64 2.37 -0.14 -11.77
C SER A 64 2.58 -0.92 -10.48
N LEU A 65 3.72 -0.71 -9.82
CA LEU A 65 4.05 -1.38 -8.56
C LEU A 65 3.05 -1.03 -7.46
N SER A 66 2.72 0.25 -7.31
CA SER A 66 1.82 0.69 -6.24
C SER A 66 0.42 0.10 -6.40
N VAL A 67 -0.10 0.05 -7.62
CA VAL A 67 -1.42 -0.53 -7.89
C VAL A 67 -1.38 -2.05 -7.71
N ALA A 68 -0.47 -2.72 -8.38
CA ALA A 68 -0.39 -4.18 -8.36
C ALA A 68 -0.08 -4.70 -6.95
N GLY A 69 0.83 -4.06 -6.23
CA GLY A 69 1.19 -4.46 -4.88
C GLY A 69 0.03 -4.33 -3.89
N THR A 70 -0.72 -3.24 -3.99
CA THR A 70 -1.87 -3.00 -3.11
C THR A 70 -3.02 -3.97 -3.41
N VAL A 71 -3.30 -4.21 -4.68
CA VAL A 71 -4.31 -5.21 -5.09
C VAL A 71 -3.91 -6.60 -4.61
N ASN A 72 -2.63 -6.95 -4.69
CA ASN A 72 -2.13 -8.21 -4.20
C ASN A 72 -2.36 -8.41 -2.70
N ASP A 73 -2.19 -7.37 -1.89
CA ASP A 73 -2.39 -7.45 -0.44
C ASP A 73 -3.83 -7.80 -0.07
N ILE A 74 -4.81 -7.36 -0.85
CA ILE A 74 -6.21 -7.75 -0.68
C ILE A 74 -6.42 -9.20 -1.13
N SER A 75 -5.82 -9.56 -2.26
CA SER A 75 -6.03 -10.88 -2.88
C SER A 75 -5.45 -12.02 -2.05
N VAL A 76 -4.28 -11.81 -1.42
CA VAL A 76 -3.63 -12.88 -0.63
C VAL A 76 -4.41 -13.27 0.61
N ILE A 77 -5.24 -12.38 1.15
CA ILE A 77 -6.11 -12.70 2.30
C ILE A 77 -7.49 -13.21 1.84
N GLY A 78 -7.67 -13.43 0.54
CA GLY A 78 -8.92 -13.93 -0.03
C GLY A 78 -9.97 -12.86 -0.28
N GLY A 79 -9.63 -11.59 -0.16
CA GLY A 79 -10.54 -10.50 -0.46
C GLY A 79 -10.69 -10.27 -1.95
N GLN A 80 -11.81 -9.68 -2.34
CA GLN A 80 -12.03 -9.25 -3.71
C GLN A 80 -11.87 -7.75 -3.80
N PRO A 81 -10.83 -7.26 -4.52
CA PRO A 81 -10.62 -5.82 -4.65
C PRO A 81 -11.79 -5.14 -5.36
N VAL A 82 -12.24 -4.01 -4.83
CA VAL A 82 -13.38 -3.25 -5.37
C VAL A 82 -12.93 -1.89 -5.88
N ALA A 83 -12.09 -1.19 -5.12
CA ALA A 83 -11.63 0.14 -5.47
C ALA A 83 -10.35 0.46 -4.73
N LEU A 84 -9.65 1.47 -5.21
CA LEU A 84 -8.41 1.99 -4.62
C LEU A 84 -8.58 3.45 -4.23
N SER A 85 -7.90 3.86 -3.18
CA SER A 85 -7.53 5.26 -2.99
C SER A 85 -6.06 5.42 -3.34
N LEU A 86 -5.69 6.56 -3.91
CA LEU A 86 -4.31 6.85 -4.30
C LEU A 86 -3.87 8.16 -3.68
N SER A 87 -2.78 8.11 -2.92
CA SER A 87 -2.13 9.29 -2.37
C SER A 87 -0.72 9.37 -2.90
N MET A 88 -0.25 10.59 -3.20
CA MET A 88 1.10 10.80 -3.69
C MET A 88 1.80 11.90 -2.91
N ILE A 89 3.08 11.64 -2.61
CA ILE A 89 3.98 12.67 -2.11
C ILE A 89 4.97 12.93 -3.21
N ILE A 90 4.89 14.12 -3.80
CA ILE A 90 5.70 14.49 -4.97
C ILE A 90 6.81 15.42 -4.51
N GLU A 91 8.04 15.04 -4.83
CA GLU A 91 9.22 15.86 -4.55
C GLU A 91 9.14 17.18 -5.33
N GLU A 92 9.45 18.30 -4.65
CA GLU A 92 9.50 19.59 -5.30
C GLU A 92 10.55 19.57 -6.40
N GLY A 93 10.19 20.10 -7.56
CA GLY A 93 11.07 20.14 -8.73
C GLY A 93 11.04 18.90 -9.61
N LEU A 94 10.23 17.89 -9.28
CA LEU A 94 10.09 16.72 -10.12
C LEU A 94 9.47 17.12 -11.48
N ASP A 95 10.05 16.61 -12.56
CA ASP A 95 9.57 16.86 -13.91
C ASP A 95 8.13 16.37 -14.06
N ILE A 96 7.26 17.23 -14.56
CA ILE A 96 5.84 16.91 -14.75
C ILE A 96 5.63 15.77 -15.74
N GLY A 97 6.54 15.59 -16.70
CA GLY A 97 6.51 14.45 -17.62
C GLY A 97 6.69 13.12 -16.92
N ILE A 98 7.46 13.10 -15.82
CA ILE A 98 7.61 11.90 -14.99
C ILE A 98 6.31 11.59 -14.26
N VAL A 99 5.65 12.61 -13.71
CA VAL A 99 4.34 12.47 -13.08
C VAL A 99 3.33 11.90 -14.07
N ASP A 100 3.27 12.43 -15.27
CA ASP A 100 2.37 11.95 -16.32
C ASP A 100 2.61 10.48 -16.64
N ARG A 101 3.86 10.07 -16.79
CA ARG A 101 4.20 8.68 -17.09
C ARG A 101 3.81 7.73 -15.97
N VAL A 102 4.06 8.13 -14.73
CA VAL A 102 3.70 7.34 -13.54
C VAL A 102 2.17 7.19 -13.47
N MET A 103 1.44 8.26 -13.68
CA MET A 103 -0.02 8.23 -13.64
C MET A 103 -0.64 7.43 -14.78
N GLN A 104 -0.06 7.51 -15.97
CA GLN A 104 -0.48 6.66 -17.10
C GLN A 104 -0.30 5.18 -16.78
N SER A 105 0.82 4.83 -16.18
CA SER A 105 1.11 3.46 -15.77
C SER A 105 0.17 2.99 -14.65
N SER A 106 -0.10 3.83 -13.66
CA SER A 106 -1.06 3.52 -12.60
C SER A 106 -2.46 3.27 -13.16
N GLY A 107 -2.92 4.12 -14.07
CA GLY A 107 -4.22 3.99 -14.71
C GLY A 107 -4.34 2.72 -15.55
N ARG A 108 -3.30 2.39 -16.31
CA ARG A 108 -3.26 1.18 -17.11
C ARG A 108 -3.33 -0.07 -16.23
N THR A 109 -2.55 -0.11 -15.18
CA THR A 109 -2.53 -1.24 -14.24
C THR A 109 -3.88 -1.37 -13.52
N SER A 110 -4.47 -0.25 -13.13
CA SER A 110 -5.81 -0.21 -12.54
C SER A 110 -6.85 -0.85 -13.48
N MET A 111 -6.80 -0.51 -14.77
CA MET A 111 -7.67 -1.11 -15.79
C MET A 111 -7.42 -2.60 -15.95
N GLU A 112 -6.17 -3.03 -16.02
CA GLU A 112 -5.80 -4.43 -16.15
C GLU A 112 -6.28 -5.27 -14.96
N CYS A 113 -6.18 -4.72 -13.76
CA CYS A 113 -6.66 -5.37 -12.54
C CYS A 113 -8.19 -5.31 -12.39
N GLY A 114 -8.85 -4.43 -13.11
CA GLY A 114 -10.28 -4.20 -12.97
C GLY A 114 -10.66 -3.51 -11.66
N VAL A 115 -9.76 -2.75 -11.06
CA VAL A 115 -9.96 -2.10 -9.75
C VAL A 115 -9.76 -0.59 -9.93
N PRO A 116 -10.83 0.20 -9.95
CA PRO A 116 -10.72 1.64 -10.21
C PRO A 116 -10.16 2.40 -9.02
N VAL A 117 -9.51 3.52 -9.31
CA VAL A 117 -9.13 4.50 -8.31
C VAL A 117 -10.34 5.41 -8.04
N ALA A 118 -10.87 5.36 -6.84
CA ALA A 118 -12.09 6.06 -6.48
C ALA A 118 -11.83 7.42 -5.83
N THR A 119 -10.69 7.61 -5.21
CA THR A 119 -10.33 8.85 -4.50
C THR A 119 -8.82 8.92 -4.25
N GLY A 120 -8.37 10.09 -3.84
CA GLY A 120 -6.97 10.28 -3.47
C GLY A 120 -6.60 11.74 -3.35
#